data_431fcda765d1a3e00175acc64d7cc945
#
_entry.id   431fcda765d1a3e00175acc64d7cc945
#
_cell.length_a   1.000
_cell.length_b   1.000
_cell.length_c   1.000
_cell.angle_alpha   90.00
_cell.angle_beta   90.00
_cell.angle_gamma   90.00
#
_symmetry.space_group_name_H-M   'P 1'
#
loop_
_entity.id
_entity.type
_entity.pdbx_description
1 polymer ?
#
loop_
_entity_poly.entity_id
_entity_poly.type
_entity_poly.pdbx_seq_one_letter_code
_entity_poly.pdbx_strand_id
1 'polypeptide(L)'
;EHFGRLIELFEQMGFACRERFYGGAEAGWGAQVLEQPHAGIVIFADVDLSASEMTGDFAHDGLSARDELGTVGLWCRLHGEAIMKAGMHHLECQFDFDAARSQLASIGIETMKPFTDFEHLKQVFTVGEVWGITRGRAETLLQDGVISAEQFNHFIEQGSVGSHLEILQRDDGYKGFNQTGISEIIRATDPRHRRIR
;
A
#
# COMPACT_ATOMS: atom_id res chain seq x y z
N GLU A 1 -4.11 8.81 -11.95
CA GLU A 1 -5.19 9.40 -12.77
C GLU A 1 -6.55 9.40 -12.05
N HIS A 2 -6.94 8.29 -11.42
CA HIS A 2 -8.27 8.18 -10.78
C HIS A 2 -8.28 8.54 -9.28
N PHE A 3 -7.15 8.87 -8.71
CA PHE A 3 -7.00 9.09 -7.27
C PHE A 3 -7.92 10.20 -6.75
N GLY A 4 -7.93 11.37 -7.40
CA GLY A 4 -8.79 12.49 -6.99
C GLY A 4 -10.28 12.15 -6.99
N ARG A 5 -10.74 11.35 -7.98
CA ARG A 5 -12.14 10.88 -8.01
C ARG A 5 -12.48 9.95 -6.85
N LEU A 6 -11.52 9.14 -6.42
CA LEU A 6 -11.69 8.28 -5.25
C LEU A 6 -11.79 9.11 -3.97
N ILE A 7 -10.96 10.12 -3.82
CA ILE A 7 -11.02 11.06 -2.69
C ILE A 7 -12.37 11.79 -2.67
N GLU A 8 -12.80 12.35 -3.80
CA GLU A 8 -14.09 13.03 -3.93
C GLU A 8 -15.26 12.10 -3.54
N LEU A 9 -15.21 10.83 -3.96
CA LEU A 9 -16.22 9.84 -3.57
C LEU A 9 -16.29 9.67 -2.04
N PHE A 10 -15.14 9.54 -1.38
CA PHE A 10 -15.12 9.42 0.08
C PHE A 10 -15.60 10.69 0.78
N GLU A 11 -15.29 11.86 0.27
CA GLU A 11 -15.78 13.12 0.82
C GLU A 11 -17.30 13.22 0.71
N GLN A 12 -17.89 12.76 -0.40
CA GLN A 12 -19.33 12.66 -0.55
C GLN A 12 -19.97 11.67 0.44
N MET A 13 -19.20 10.68 0.92
CA MET A 13 -19.62 9.76 1.97
C MET A 13 -19.40 10.31 3.39
N GLY A 14 -18.96 11.57 3.51
CA GLY A 14 -18.74 12.27 4.78
C GLY A 14 -17.37 12.03 5.40
N PHE A 15 -16.40 11.57 4.63
CA PHE A 15 -14.99 11.58 5.05
C PHE A 15 -14.42 12.98 4.89
N ALA A 16 -13.47 13.33 5.76
CA ALA A 16 -12.69 14.55 5.65
C ALA A 16 -11.21 14.19 5.44
N CYS A 17 -10.54 14.90 4.55
CA CYS A 17 -9.10 14.80 4.39
C CYS A 17 -8.41 15.34 5.64
N ARG A 18 -7.50 14.54 6.23
CA ARG A 18 -6.83 14.86 7.48
C ARG A 18 -5.37 15.24 7.28
N GLU A 19 -4.55 14.33 6.81
CA GLU A 19 -3.12 14.54 6.59
C GLU A 19 -2.63 13.80 5.35
N ARG A 20 -1.45 14.20 4.87
CA ARG A 20 -0.77 13.61 3.72
C ARG A 20 0.61 13.13 4.09
N PHE A 21 1.01 12.01 3.50
CA PHE A 21 2.33 11.42 3.67
C PHE A 21 3.04 11.24 2.33
N TYR A 22 4.36 11.25 2.39
CA TYR A 22 5.24 10.98 1.26
C TYR A 22 6.37 10.05 1.69
N GLY A 23 6.56 8.98 0.94
CA GLY A 23 7.51 7.91 1.22
C GLY A 23 8.88 8.09 0.56
N GLY A 24 9.39 9.30 0.45
CA GLY A 24 10.74 9.60 0.00
C GLY A 24 11.03 9.33 -1.48
N ALA A 25 12.20 9.78 -1.94
CA ALA A 25 12.57 9.75 -3.36
C ALA A 25 12.73 8.33 -3.94
N GLU A 26 13.13 7.37 -3.11
CA GLU A 26 13.32 5.98 -3.57
C GLU A 26 12.00 5.19 -3.62
N ALA A 27 11.08 5.48 -2.69
CA ALA A 27 9.82 4.76 -2.61
C ALA A 27 8.81 5.22 -3.68
N GLY A 28 8.81 6.52 -4.04
CA GLY A 28 7.87 7.08 -5.01
C GLY A 28 6.41 6.89 -4.59
N TRP A 29 6.13 6.98 -3.29
CA TRP A 29 4.85 6.65 -2.69
C TRP A 29 4.33 7.79 -1.82
N GLY A 30 3.03 7.94 -1.77
CA GLY A 30 2.36 8.83 -0.85
C GLY A 30 0.98 8.33 -0.48
N ALA A 31 0.38 8.99 0.49
CA ALA A 31 -0.96 8.69 0.96
C ALA A 31 -1.72 9.95 1.38
N GLN A 32 -3.00 9.98 1.09
CA GLN A 32 -3.97 10.87 1.71
C GLN A 32 -4.69 10.11 2.81
N VAL A 33 -4.65 10.62 4.04
CA VAL A 33 -5.45 10.08 5.14
C VAL A 33 -6.80 10.77 5.16
N LEU A 34 -7.86 9.96 5.22
CA LEU A 34 -9.23 10.42 5.36
C LEU A 34 -9.83 9.86 6.64
N GLU A 35 -10.71 10.62 7.27
CA GLU A 35 -11.39 10.24 8.51
C GLU A 35 -12.89 10.47 8.41
N GLN A 36 -13.66 9.47 8.82
CA GLN A 36 -15.11 9.59 9.03
C GLN A 36 -15.38 9.49 10.53
N PRO A 37 -15.51 10.63 11.23
CA PRO A 37 -15.52 10.64 12.69
C PRO A 37 -16.75 10.00 13.31
N HIS A 38 -17.91 10.04 12.62
CA HIS A 38 -19.15 9.42 13.13
C HIS A 38 -19.09 7.88 13.09
N ALA A 39 -18.40 7.33 12.11
CA ALA A 39 -18.23 5.89 11.97
C ALA A 39 -16.95 5.37 12.63
N GLY A 40 -16.04 6.26 13.04
CA GLY A 40 -14.73 5.88 13.57
C GLY A 40 -13.82 5.21 12.54
N ILE A 41 -13.99 5.55 11.25
CA ILE A 41 -13.23 4.93 10.16
C ILE A 41 -12.12 5.87 9.72
N VAL A 42 -10.92 5.33 9.59
CA VAL A 42 -9.76 6.02 9.00
C VAL A 42 -9.30 5.24 7.76
N ILE A 43 -9.08 5.94 6.67
CA ILE A 43 -8.60 5.38 5.41
C ILE A 43 -7.25 6.00 5.08
N PHE A 44 -6.26 5.17 4.73
CA PHE A 44 -5.03 5.55 4.08
C PHE A 44 -5.19 5.25 2.60
N ALA A 45 -5.38 6.28 1.78
CA ALA A 45 -5.48 6.14 0.34
C ALA A 45 -4.09 6.31 -0.27
N ASP A 46 -3.49 5.19 -0.65
CA ASP A 46 -2.13 5.14 -1.18
C ASP A 46 -2.08 5.41 -2.68
N VAL A 47 -1.00 6.04 -3.12
CA VAL A 47 -0.78 6.37 -4.53
C VAL A 47 0.71 6.45 -4.86
N ASP A 48 1.07 6.11 -6.10
CA ASP A 48 2.39 6.44 -6.63
C ASP A 48 2.53 7.96 -6.71
N LEU A 49 3.57 8.51 -6.10
CA LEU A 49 3.76 9.95 -5.96
C LEU A 49 5.23 10.31 -6.13
N SER A 50 5.50 11.40 -6.84
CA SER A 50 6.83 12.01 -6.92
C SER A 50 6.98 13.16 -5.92
N ALA A 51 8.22 13.52 -5.59
CA ALA A 51 8.49 14.61 -4.67
C ALA A 51 7.92 15.96 -5.17
N SER A 52 7.86 16.18 -6.48
CA SER A 52 7.32 17.41 -7.07
C SER A 52 5.80 17.53 -6.92
N GLU A 53 5.08 16.40 -6.89
CA GLU A 53 3.63 16.37 -6.74
C GLU A 53 3.19 16.62 -5.28
N MET A 54 4.11 16.51 -4.32
CA MET A 54 3.85 16.86 -2.92
C MET A 54 3.66 18.36 -2.66
N THR A 55 4.10 19.22 -3.56
CA THR A 55 4.01 20.68 -3.37
C THR A 55 2.59 21.21 -3.56
N GLY A 56 1.71 20.47 -4.20
CA GLY A 56 0.30 20.77 -4.42
C GLY A 56 -0.65 19.99 -3.53
N ASP A 57 -1.92 20.10 -3.80
CA ASP A 57 -2.96 19.25 -3.23
C ASP A 57 -3.25 18.06 -4.15
N PHE A 58 -2.35 17.08 -4.16
CA PHE A 58 -2.46 15.92 -5.07
C PHE A 58 -3.77 15.14 -4.91
N ALA A 59 -4.44 15.29 -3.78
CA ALA A 59 -5.73 14.65 -3.53
C ALA A 59 -6.87 15.29 -4.37
N HIS A 60 -6.82 16.60 -4.58
CA HIS A 60 -7.86 17.35 -5.29
C HIS A 60 -7.41 17.91 -6.65
N ASP A 61 -6.16 18.34 -6.75
CA ASP A 61 -5.62 18.89 -8.01
C ASP A 61 -5.45 17.81 -9.09
N GLY A 62 -5.46 16.53 -8.67
CA GLY A 62 -5.24 15.39 -9.53
C GLY A 62 -3.76 15.08 -9.76
N LEU A 63 -3.52 13.91 -10.29
CA LEU A 63 -2.19 13.41 -10.65
C LEU A 63 -2.12 13.14 -12.13
N SER A 64 -0.99 13.48 -12.74
CA SER A 64 -0.73 13.19 -14.14
C SER A 64 -0.67 11.67 -14.38
N ALA A 65 -1.14 11.24 -15.55
CA ALA A 65 -0.91 9.88 -16.01
C ALA A 65 0.60 9.61 -16.10
N ARG A 66 1.00 8.38 -15.78
CA ARG A 66 2.40 7.97 -15.80
C ARG A 66 2.62 6.88 -16.83
N ASP A 67 3.71 6.99 -17.56
CA ASP A 67 4.16 5.94 -18.49
C ASP A 67 4.73 4.73 -17.71
N GLU A 68 5.41 5.02 -16.58
CA GLU A 68 5.95 4.01 -15.68
C GLU A 68 5.13 3.97 -14.39
N LEU A 69 4.63 2.79 -14.05
CA LEU A 69 3.92 2.57 -12.80
C LEU A 69 4.90 2.33 -11.65
N GLY A 70 4.63 2.98 -10.53
CA GLY A 70 5.24 2.61 -9.24
C GLY A 70 4.63 1.31 -8.70
N THR A 71 4.99 0.98 -7.47
CA THR A 71 4.54 -0.25 -6.81
C THR A 71 3.02 -0.28 -6.61
N VAL A 72 2.41 0.84 -6.20
CA VAL A 72 0.97 0.93 -5.94
C VAL A 72 0.19 0.82 -7.24
N GLY A 73 0.59 1.55 -8.28
CA GLY A 73 -0.07 1.51 -9.58
C GLY A 73 0.02 0.14 -10.24
N LEU A 74 1.16 -0.51 -10.17
CA LEU A 74 1.33 -1.88 -10.68
C LEU A 74 0.46 -2.87 -9.89
N TRP A 75 0.42 -2.74 -8.58
CA TRP A 75 -0.42 -3.59 -7.73
C TRP A 75 -1.89 -3.48 -8.11
N CYS A 76 -2.42 -2.26 -8.26
CA CYS A 76 -3.79 -2.02 -8.71
C CYS A 76 -4.05 -2.57 -10.12
N ARG A 77 -3.11 -2.43 -11.04
CA ARG A 77 -3.24 -2.97 -12.41
C ARG A 77 -3.25 -4.51 -12.44
N LEU A 78 -2.49 -5.16 -11.57
CA LEU A 78 -2.47 -6.63 -11.45
C LEU A 78 -3.74 -7.19 -10.80
N HIS A 79 -4.22 -6.59 -9.74
CA HIS A 79 -5.26 -7.16 -8.87
C HIS A 79 -6.60 -6.42 -8.89
N GLY A 80 -6.63 -5.16 -9.24
CA GLY A 80 -7.79 -4.27 -9.20
C GLY A 80 -7.66 -3.21 -8.11
N GLU A 81 -8.65 -2.34 -8.04
CA GLU A 81 -8.67 -1.24 -7.08
C GLU A 81 -8.66 -1.73 -5.63
N ALA A 82 -7.81 -1.11 -4.83
CA ALA A 82 -7.52 -1.55 -3.46
C ALA A 82 -8.73 -1.52 -2.52
N ILE A 83 -9.68 -0.63 -2.74
CA ILE A 83 -10.87 -0.51 -1.89
C ILE A 83 -11.72 -1.80 -1.85
N MET A 84 -11.76 -2.55 -2.96
CA MET A 84 -12.62 -3.73 -3.11
C MET A 84 -11.84 -5.03 -3.35
N LYS A 85 -10.57 -4.94 -3.65
CA LYS A 85 -9.77 -6.08 -4.12
C LYS A 85 -8.46 -6.21 -3.37
N ALA A 86 -7.40 -5.63 -3.88
CA ALA A 86 -6.05 -5.75 -3.34
C ALA A 86 -5.72 -4.58 -2.42
N GLY A 87 -4.78 -4.75 -1.51
CA GLY A 87 -4.29 -3.64 -0.72
C GLY A 87 -3.58 -4.04 0.56
N MET A 88 -3.16 -3.03 1.29
CA MET A 88 -2.63 -3.17 2.63
C MET A 88 -3.76 -2.90 3.62
N HIS A 89 -4.18 -3.94 4.35
CA HIS A 89 -5.18 -3.82 5.38
C HIS A 89 -4.51 -3.39 6.68
N HIS A 90 -5.14 -2.45 7.38
CA HIS A 90 -4.61 -1.87 8.61
C HIS A 90 -5.47 -2.27 9.80
N LEU A 91 -4.81 -2.76 10.86
CA LEU A 91 -5.42 -3.05 12.14
C LEU A 91 -4.67 -2.30 13.24
N GLU A 92 -5.25 -1.21 13.74
CA GLU A 92 -4.74 -0.55 14.93
C GLU A 92 -5.17 -1.33 16.19
N CYS A 93 -4.18 -1.90 16.87
CA CYS A 93 -4.43 -2.75 18.03
C CYS A 93 -4.92 -1.95 19.22
N GLN A 94 -6.07 -2.33 19.74
CA GLN A 94 -6.58 -1.95 21.07
C GLN A 94 -6.21 -3.01 22.14
N PHE A 95 -5.31 -3.93 21.80
CA PHE A 95 -4.90 -5.09 22.60
C PHE A 95 -3.39 -5.29 22.50
N ASP A 96 -2.87 -6.28 23.22
CA ASP A 96 -1.43 -6.56 23.28
C ASP A 96 -0.84 -6.91 21.89
N PHE A 97 -0.01 -6.02 21.37
CA PHE A 97 0.67 -6.16 20.10
C PHE A 97 1.61 -7.37 20.06
N ASP A 98 2.37 -7.61 21.14
CA ASP A 98 3.36 -8.68 21.19
C ASP A 98 2.67 -10.05 21.24
N ALA A 99 1.52 -10.15 21.89
CA ALA A 99 0.67 -11.33 21.86
C ALA A 99 0.12 -11.57 20.43
N ALA A 100 -0.39 -10.55 19.76
CA ALA A 100 -0.90 -10.66 18.39
C ALA A 100 0.20 -11.13 17.42
N ARG A 101 1.40 -10.54 17.49
CA ARG A 101 2.55 -10.94 16.69
C ARG A 101 2.97 -12.37 16.95
N SER A 102 2.97 -12.79 18.22
CA SER A 102 3.31 -14.17 18.60
C SER A 102 2.29 -15.18 18.07
N GLN A 103 1.00 -14.83 18.08
CA GLN A 103 -0.06 -15.67 17.50
C GLN A 103 0.10 -15.82 16.00
N LEU A 104 0.39 -14.75 15.26
CA LEU A 104 0.69 -14.83 13.82
C LEU A 104 1.85 -15.79 13.54
N ALA A 105 2.95 -15.66 14.28
CA ALA A 105 4.09 -16.55 14.14
C ALA A 105 3.73 -18.02 14.44
N SER A 106 2.88 -18.28 15.44
CA SER A 106 2.48 -19.63 15.84
C SER A 106 1.65 -20.36 14.77
N ILE A 107 0.96 -19.64 13.90
CA ILE A 107 0.20 -20.18 12.77
C ILE A 107 0.96 -20.09 11.44
N GLY A 108 2.24 -19.76 11.48
CA GLY A 108 3.14 -19.74 10.31
C GLY A 108 3.03 -18.49 9.44
N ILE A 109 2.41 -17.42 9.93
CA ILE A 109 2.38 -16.14 9.19
C ILE A 109 3.68 -15.37 9.46
N GLU A 110 4.50 -15.22 8.42
CA GLU A 110 5.72 -14.43 8.46
C GLU A 110 5.42 -12.93 8.42
N THR A 111 6.26 -12.16 9.12
CA THR A 111 6.14 -10.71 9.19
C THR A 111 7.40 -10.01 8.71
N MET A 112 7.23 -8.80 8.17
CA MET A 112 8.29 -7.93 7.70
C MET A 112 8.61 -6.84 8.73
N LYS A 113 9.76 -6.19 8.55
CA LYS A 113 10.16 -5.03 9.36
C LYS A 113 9.12 -3.91 9.31
N PRO A 114 8.99 -3.12 10.39
CA PRO A 114 8.13 -1.96 10.41
C PRO A 114 8.65 -0.80 9.56
N PHE A 115 7.77 0.13 9.20
CA PHE A 115 8.16 1.44 8.64
C PHE A 115 8.91 2.31 9.64
N THR A 116 8.84 1.99 10.91
CA THR A 116 9.41 2.77 12.01
C THR A 116 9.99 1.85 13.07
N ASP A 117 11.02 2.32 13.71
CA ASP A 117 11.74 1.68 14.82
C ASP A 117 11.57 2.43 16.15
N PHE A 118 10.56 3.30 16.24
CA PHE A 118 10.29 4.03 17.48
C PHE A 118 9.68 3.13 18.56
N GLU A 119 10.16 3.23 19.80
CA GLU A 119 9.71 2.40 20.93
C GLU A 119 8.23 2.57 21.26
N HIS A 120 7.68 3.77 21.04
CA HIS A 120 6.28 4.10 21.30
C HIS A 120 5.34 3.79 20.15
N LEU A 121 5.85 3.21 19.08
CA LEU A 121 5.08 2.81 17.91
C LEU A 121 5.47 1.40 17.50
N LYS A 122 4.69 0.43 17.95
CA LYS A 122 4.87 -0.96 17.55
C LYS A 122 4.12 -1.20 16.24
N GLN A 123 4.80 -1.76 15.25
CA GLN A 123 4.26 -1.98 13.92
C GLN A 123 4.88 -3.21 13.31
N VAL A 124 4.11 -3.97 12.55
CA VAL A 124 4.59 -5.09 11.74
C VAL A 124 3.67 -5.29 10.54
N PHE A 125 4.25 -5.72 9.42
CA PHE A 125 3.52 -6.10 8.22
C PHE A 125 3.63 -7.59 8.00
N THR A 126 2.54 -8.24 7.56
CA THR A 126 2.65 -9.60 7.04
C THR A 126 3.41 -9.61 5.71
N VAL A 127 4.09 -10.73 5.40
CA VAL A 127 4.81 -10.90 4.12
C VAL A 127 3.88 -10.82 2.91
N GLY A 128 2.61 -11.02 3.12
CA GLY A 128 1.57 -10.86 2.13
C GLY A 128 1.09 -12.17 1.51
N GLU A 129 -0.15 -12.14 1.09
CA GLU A 129 -0.82 -13.25 0.43
C GLU A 129 -0.65 -13.15 -1.08
N VAL A 130 -0.29 -14.27 -1.72
CA VAL A 130 -0.13 -14.33 -3.17
C VAL A 130 -1.45 -14.69 -3.82
N TRP A 131 -1.88 -13.88 -4.78
CA TRP A 131 -3.10 -14.09 -5.56
C TRP A 131 -2.77 -14.37 -7.02
N GLY A 132 -3.57 -15.23 -7.64
CA GLY A 132 -3.49 -15.48 -9.08
C GLY A 132 -3.87 -14.24 -9.89
N ILE A 133 -3.20 -14.05 -11.03
CA ILE A 133 -3.46 -12.95 -11.95
C ILE A 133 -4.18 -13.49 -13.17
N THR A 134 -5.27 -12.83 -13.56
CA THR A 134 -5.99 -13.25 -14.78
C THR A 134 -5.13 -12.98 -16.03
N ARG A 135 -5.14 -13.93 -16.95
CA ARG A 135 -4.38 -13.82 -18.20
C ARG A 135 -4.66 -12.52 -18.96
N GLY A 136 -5.94 -12.10 -19.05
CA GLY A 136 -6.31 -10.88 -19.75
C GLY A 136 -5.67 -9.61 -19.14
N ARG A 137 -5.56 -9.52 -17.81
CA ARG A 137 -4.85 -8.40 -17.16
C ARG A 137 -3.36 -8.40 -17.48
N ALA A 138 -2.74 -9.56 -17.40
CA ALA A 138 -1.31 -9.70 -17.69
C ALA A 138 -1.01 -9.40 -19.16
N GLU A 139 -1.86 -9.84 -20.10
CA GLU A 139 -1.74 -9.54 -21.54
C GLU A 139 -1.86 -8.04 -21.82
N THR A 140 -2.81 -7.34 -21.18
CA THR A 140 -2.93 -5.89 -21.30
C THR A 140 -1.67 -5.18 -20.79
N LEU A 141 -1.14 -5.56 -19.64
CA LEU A 141 0.08 -4.98 -19.09
C LEU A 141 1.32 -5.22 -19.98
N LEU A 142 1.41 -6.39 -20.60
CA LEU A 142 2.47 -6.71 -21.54
C LEU A 142 2.33 -5.88 -22.84
N GLN A 143 1.12 -5.75 -23.37
CA GLN A 143 0.83 -4.95 -24.58
C GLN A 143 1.10 -3.46 -24.35
N ASP A 144 0.77 -2.95 -23.17
CA ASP A 144 1.04 -1.57 -22.76
C ASP A 144 2.53 -1.32 -22.43
N GLY A 145 3.38 -2.36 -22.47
CA GLY A 145 4.80 -2.25 -22.13
C GLY A 145 5.11 -2.03 -20.65
N VAL A 146 4.11 -2.19 -19.78
CA VAL A 146 4.24 -2.00 -18.32
C VAL A 146 5.05 -3.13 -17.68
N ILE A 147 4.94 -4.36 -18.23
CA ILE A 147 5.68 -5.53 -17.79
C ILE A 147 6.43 -6.18 -18.94
N SER A 148 7.54 -6.84 -18.64
CA SER A 148 8.28 -7.63 -19.62
C SER A 148 7.60 -9.00 -19.88
N ALA A 149 8.00 -9.68 -20.96
CA ALA A 149 7.56 -11.04 -21.25
C ALA A 149 7.94 -12.05 -20.13
N GLU A 150 9.08 -11.84 -19.49
CA GLU A 150 9.51 -12.64 -18.36
C GLU A 150 8.60 -12.43 -17.14
N GLN A 151 8.28 -11.18 -16.81
CA GLN A 151 7.33 -10.82 -15.75
C GLN A 151 5.92 -11.34 -16.05
N PHE A 152 5.48 -11.28 -17.30
CA PHE A 152 4.20 -11.87 -17.72
C PHE A 152 4.13 -13.36 -17.38
N ASN A 153 5.12 -14.16 -17.81
CA ASN A 153 5.16 -15.59 -17.53
C ASN A 153 5.18 -15.86 -16.02
N HIS A 154 6.01 -15.11 -15.29
CA HIS A 154 6.08 -15.21 -13.84
C HIS A 154 4.72 -14.95 -13.18
N PHE A 155 4.03 -13.86 -13.54
CA PHE A 155 2.75 -13.52 -12.94
C PHE A 155 1.64 -14.52 -13.26
N ILE A 156 1.67 -15.12 -14.46
CA ILE A 156 0.70 -16.17 -14.83
C ILE A 156 0.94 -17.47 -14.06
N GLU A 157 2.20 -17.83 -13.85
CA GLU A 157 2.56 -19.10 -13.19
C GLU A 157 2.51 -19.01 -11.66
N GLN A 158 2.96 -17.90 -11.10
CA GLN A 158 3.20 -17.75 -9.67
C GLN A 158 2.26 -16.76 -8.99
N GLY A 159 1.52 -15.96 -9.76
CA GLY A 159 0.73 -14.88 -9.22
C GLY A 159 1.59 -13.70 -8.72
N SER A 160 1.00 -12.89 -7.88
CA SER A 160 1.67 -11.75 -7.22
C SER A 160 1.01 -11.45 -5.89
N VAL A 161 1.73 -10.75 -5.00
CA VAL A 161 1.15 -10.32 -3.73
C VAL A 161 -0.05 -9.43 -3.99
N GLY A 162 -1.18 -9.79 -3.41
CA GLY A 162 -2.45 -9.08 -3.55
C GLY A 162 -2.91 -8.42 -2.26
N SER A 163 -2.38 -8.82 -1.10
CA SER A 163 -2.80 -8.29 0.19
C SER A 163 -1.69 -8.39 1.23
N HIS A 164 -1.61 -7.38 2.07
CA HIS A 164 -0.86 -7.38 3.33
C HIS A 164 -1.76 -6.98 4.48
N LEU A 165 -1.42 -7.43 5.70
CA LEU A 165 -1.98 -6.90 6.92
C LEU A 165 -0.90 -6.11 7.67
N GLU A 166 -1.17 -4.85 7.95
CA GLU A 166 -0.43 -4.05 8.91
C GLU A 166 -1.07 -4.18 10.29
N ILE A 167 -0.28 -4.50 11.30
CA ILE A 167 -0.69 -4.48 12.70
C ILE A 167 0.09 -3.37 13.39
N LEU A 168 -0.63 -2.45 14.00
CA LEU A 168 -0.10 -1.24 14.60
C LEU A 168 -0.64 -1.06 16.01
N GLN A 169 0.24 -0.74 16.95
CA GLN A 169 -0.11 -0.19 18.25
C GLN A 169 0.73 1.06 18.50
N ARG A 170 0.08 2.17 18.79
CA ARG A 170 0.76 3.43 19.06
C ARG A 170 0.23 4.07 20.33
N ASP A 171 1.14 4.71 21.05
CA ASP A 171 0.82 5.50 22.20
C ASP A 171 0.64 6.97 21.78
N ASP A 172 -0.42 7.61 22.26
CA ASP A 172 -0.70 9.05 22.12
C ASP A 172 -0.71 9.62 20.69
N GLY A 173 -1.12 8.82 19.70
CA GLY A 173 -1.37 9.31 18.34
C GLY A 173 -0.13 9.83 17.62
N TYR A 174 1.05 9.30 17.95
CA TYR A 174 2.29 9.66 17.26
C TYR A 174 2.15 9.49 15.73
N LYS A 175 2.67 10.48 15.00
CA LYS A 175 2.65 10.53 13.54
C LYS A 175 4.08 10.69 13.02
N GLY A 176 4.57 9.69 12.34
CA GLY A 176 5.89 9.75 11.72
C GLY A 176 6.30 8.42 11.11
N PHE A 177 7.11 8.50 10.07
CA PHE A 177 7.62 7.35 9.35
C PHE A 177 9.12 7.45 9.20
N ASN A 178 9.80 6.32 9.35
CA ASN A 178 11.19 6.17 8.95
C ASN A 178 11.25 5.98 7.43
N GLN A 179 11.81 6.96 6.72
CA GLN A 179 11.89 6.94 5.25
C GLN A 179 12.65 5.73 4.70
N THR A 180 13.67 5.27 5.39
CA THR A 180 14.42 4.05 5.01
C THR A 180 13.53 2.82 5.16
N GLY A 181 12.82 2.69 6.27
CA GLY A 181 11.88 1.60 6.51
C GLY A 181 10.76 1.55 5.47
N ILE A 182 10.20 2.71 5.11
CA ILE A 182 9.20 2.79 4.03
C ILE A 182 9.78 2.27 2.71
N SER A 183 10.94 2.76 2.30
CA SER A 183 11.57 2.32 1.05
C SER A 183 11.87 0.81 1.05
N GLU A 184 12.30 0.24 2.18
CA GLU A 184 12.50 -1.20 2.33
C GLU A 184 11.21 -2.00 2.16
N ILE A 185 10.11 -1.57 2.79
CA ILE A 185 8.82 -2.25 2.70
C ILE A 185 8.23 -2.14 1.29
N ILE A 186 8.22 -0.95 0.70
CA ILE A 186 7.74 -0.75 -0.68
C ILE A 186 8.52 -1.63 -1.65
N ARG A 187 9.84 -1.70 -1.53
CA ARG A 187 10.67 -2.59 -2.35
C ARG A 187 10.34 -4.07 -2.12
N ALA A 188 10.12 -4.48 -0.86
CA ALA A 188 9.78 -5.87 -0.54
C ALA A 188 8.38 -6.28 -1.02
N THR A 189 7.46 -5.32 -1.14
CA THR A 189 6.08 -5.54 -1.60
C THR A 189 5.90 -5.34 -3.10
N ASP A 190 6.89 -4.75 -3.78
CA ASP A 190 6.84 -4.52 -5.23
C ASP A 190 6.78 -5.86 -5.98
N PRO A 191 5.75 -6.09 -6.81
CA PRO A 191 5.58 -7.34 -7.54
C PRO A 191 6.76 -7.71 -8.45
N ARG A 192 7.53 -6.71 -8.91
CA ARG A 192 8.67 -6.88 -9.82
C ARG A 192 9.91 -7.44 -9.14
N HIS A 193 10.05 -7.25 -7.83
CA HIS A 193 11.27 -7.55 -7.08
C HIS A 193 11.19 -8.78 -6.19
N ARG A 194 10.02 -9.37 -6.03
CA ARG A 194 9.85 -10.54 -5.17
C ARG A 194 10.53 -11.75 -5.77
N ARG A 195 11.63 -12.17 -5.14
CA ARG A 195 12.22 -13.49 -5.40
C ARG A 195 11.32 -14.54 -4.77
N ILE A 196 10.87 -15.48 -5.56
CA ILE A 196 10.21 -16.70 -5.08
C ILE A 196 11.24 -17.48 -4.28
N ARG A 197 10.86 -17.95 -3.09
CA ARG A 197 11.60 -18.95 -2.33
C ARG A 197 11.18 -20.34 -2.74
#